data_d1e346566071208af9b9ccf4e3a8e6a4
#
_entry.id   d1e346566071208af9b9ccf4e3a8e6a4
#
_cell.length_a   1.000
_cell.length_b   1.000
_cell.length_c   1.000
_cell.angle_alpha   90.00
_cell.angle_beta   90.00
_cell.angle_gamma   90.00
#
_symmetry.space_group_name_H-M   'P 1'
#
loop_
_entity.id
_entity.type
_entity.pdbx_description
1 polymer ?
#
loop_
_entity_poly.entity_id
_entity_poly.type
_entity_poly.pdbx_seq_one_letter_code
_entity_poly.pdbx_strand_id
1 'polypeptide(L)'
;IIGLELGQVYSTLGTDVSVVEYMPSLIPGADDDIAKPLIRKLKKHFKSIMLSSKVTNVDVGFKEGVRVSIESNNEIKDQVYDKVLVSIGRKPNTNLLSLENTDIKIDSKGFIIVDDYQKTSVKGVYAIGDIAGNPMLAHKATHEGKVAAEVCSGLPAAMDSKAIPSVVYTDPEVAWVGLTEKEAKDKGIEYELGDFPWAASGKAMILNASQGKTKVLFDPETKKVLGGGVVGPSA
;
A
#
# COMPACT_ATOMS: atom_id res chain seq x y z
N ILE A 1 4.42 -0.07 -3.50
CA ILE A 1 4.51 -0.98 -2.32
C ILE A 1 5.07 -2.33 -2.77
N ILE A 2 4.35 -3.15 -3.53
CA ILE A 2 4.76 -4.49 -3.99
C ILE A 2 6.16 -4.49 -4.63
N GLY A 3 6.47 -3.48 -5.45
CA GLY A 3 7.78 -3.33 -6.08
C GLY A 3 8.92 -3.13 -5.08
N LEU A 4 8.67 -2.49 -3.93
CA LEU A 4 9.67 -2.34 -2.87
C LEU A 4 9.88 -3.65 -2.10
N GLU A 5 8.81 -4.37 -1.80
CA GLU A 5 8.86 -5.66 -1.11
C GLU A 5 9.67 -6.68 -1.92
N LEU A 6 9.31 -6.88 -3.19
CA LEU A 6 10.03 -7.78 -4.10
C LEU A 6 11.44 -7.27 -4.44
N GLY A 7 11.61 -5.96 -4.65
CA GLY A 7 12.91 -5.35 -4.89
C GLY A 7 13.89 -5.59 -3.73
N GLN A 8 13.41 -5.52 -2.49
CA GLN A 8 14.24 -5.82 -1.32
C GLN A 8 14.63 -7.29 -1.24
N VAL A 9 13.73 -8.21 -1.58
CA VAL A 9 14.04 -9.65 -1.71
C VAL A 9 15.13 -9.86 -2.75
N TYR A 10 14.98 -9.31 -3.96
CA TYR A 10 15.97 -9.45 -5.03
C TYR A 10 17.32 -8.85 -4.66
N SER A 11 17.32 -7.65 -4.04
CA SER A 11 18.55 -7.02 -3.56
C SER A 11 19.27 -7.88 -2.51
N THR A 12 18.52 -8.46 -1.59
CA THR A 12 19.07 -9.38 -0.57
C THR A 12 19.68 -10.66 -1.19
N LEU A 13 19.13 -11.09 -2.32
CA LEU A 13 19.66 -12.23 -3.11
C LEU A 13 20.81 -11.84 -4.04
N GLY A 14 21.29 -10.60 -4.00
CA GLY A 14 22.46 -10.15 -4.74
C GLY A 14 22.17 -9.45 -6.07
N THR A 15 20.92 -9.09 -6.35
CA THR A 15 20.55 -8.32 -7.55
C THR A 15 20.78 -6.83 -7.34
N ASP A 16 21.38 -6.16 -8.32
CA ASP A 16 21.46 -4.69 -8.42
C ASP A 16 20.10 -4.11 -8.77
N VAL A 17 19.32 -3.72 -7.75
CA VAL A 17 17.95 -3.22 -7.93
C VAL A 17 17.94 -1.71 -8.16
N SER A 18 17.28 -1.27 -9.24
CA SER A 18 16.94 0.13 -9.51
C SER A 18 15.42 0.30 -9.45
N VAL A 19 14.96 1.33 -8.77
CA VAL A 19 13.52 1.65 -8.63
C VAL A 19 13.21 2.93 -9.39
N VAL A 20 12.16 2.89 -10.20
CA VAL A 20 11.56 4.08 -10.84
C VAL A 20 10.18 4.28 -10.25
N GLU A 21 9.96 5.43 -9.63
CA GLU A 21 8.69 5.79 -9.00
C GLU A 21 8.18 7.13 -9.57
N TYR A 22 6.94 7.10 -10.05
CA TYR A 22 6.29 8.29 -10.61
C TYR A 22 5.99 9.36 -9.55
N MET A 23 5.66 8.90 -8.33
CA MET A 23 5.36 9.81 -7.22
C MET A 23 6.64 10.42 -6.61
N PRO A 24 6.52 11.55 -5.91
CA PRO A 24 7.66 12.18 -5.23
C PRO A 24 8.13 11.41 -3.97
N SER A 25 7.40 10.37 -3.55
CA SER A 25 7.74 9.52 -2.41
C SER A 25 7.47 8.05 -2.70
N LEU A 26 8.18 7.14 -2.02
CA LEU A 26 8.04 5.68 -2.21
C LEU A 26 6.76 5.11 -1.58
N ILE A 27 6.25 5.75 -0.53
CA ILE A 27 5.07 5.29 0.23
C ILE A 27 4.15 6.49 0.48
N PRO A 28 3.41 6.94 -0.55
CA PRO A 28 2.64 8.18 -0.49
C PRO A 28 1.48 8.17 0.52
N GLY A 29 1.07 6.99 0.99
CA GLY A 29 -0.02 6.84 1.97
C GLY A 29 0.43 6.90 3.43
N ALA A 30 1.72 6.81 3.73
CA ALA A 30 2.26 6.93 5.08
C ALA A 30 2.88 8.33 5.30
N ASP A 31 2.91 8.79 6.55
CA ASP A 31 3.64 10.00 6.89
C ASP A 31 5.15 9.84 6.65
N ASP A 32 5.81 10.92 6.21
CA ASP A 32 7.21 10.91 5.81
C ASP A 32 8.16 10.44 6.92
N ASP A 33 7.88 10.79 8.17
CA ASP A 33 8.71 10.42 9.31
C ASP A 33 8.61 8.91 9.63
N ILE A 34 7.46 8.29 9.38
CA ILE A 34 7.25 6.84 9.48
C ILE A 34 7.90 6.10 8.30
N ALA A 35 7.83 6.65 7.08
CA ALA A 35 8.45 6.06 5.90
C ALA A 35 10.00 6.19 5.89
N LYS A 36 10.54 7.22 6.54
CA LYS A 36 11.96 7.61 6.49
C LYS A 36 12.96 6.51 6.90
N PRO A 37 12.75 5.71 7.97
CA PRO A 37 13.67 4.63 8.32
C PRO A 37 13.81 3.59 7.20
N LEU A 38 12.71 3.17 6.59
CA LEU A 38 12.72 2.27 5.45
C LEU A 38 13.44 2.89 4.25
N ILE A 39 13.10 4.12 3.88
CA ILE A 39 13.72 4.81 2.74
C ILE A 39 15.25 4.91 2.92
N ARG A 40 15.72 5.19 4.14
CA ARG A 40 17.16 5.22 4.44
C ARG A 40 17.83 3.86 4.25
N LYS A 41 17.14 2.78 4.62
CA LYS A 41 17.64 1.41 4.44
C LYS A 41 17.67 1.04 2.95
N LEU A 42 16.60 1.27 2.22
CA LEU A 42 16.52 0.99 0.79
C LEU A 42 17.60 1.74 -0.01
N LYS A 43 17.88 3.01 0.31
CA LYS A 43 18.96 3.80 -0.32
C LYS A 43 20.37 3.20 -0.14
N LYS A 44 20.58 2.36 0.88
CA LYS A 44 21.86 1.67 1.10
C LYS A 44 21.96 0.36 0.35
N HIS A 45 20.82 -0.26 0.03
CA HIS A 45 20.76 -1.60 -0.57
C HIS A 45 20.45 -1.56 -2.07
N PHE A 46 19.66 -0.58 -2.51
CA PHE A 46 19.34 -0.44 -3.93
C PHE A 46 20.43 0.36 -4.66
N LYS A 47 20.69 -0.04 -5.89
CA LYS A 47 21.63 0.65 -6.78
C LYS A 47 21.18 2.09 -7.06
N SER A 48 19.88 2.29 -7.30
CA SER A 48 19.30 3.62 -7.51
C SER A 48 17.82 3.66 -7.16
N ILE A 49 17.35 4.85 -6.75
CA ILE A 49 15.92 5.16 -6.54
C ILE A 49 15.66 6.48 -7.26
N MET A 50 14.85 6.43 -8.29
CA MET A 50 14.47 7.55 -9.14
C MET A 50 13.01 7.91 -8.83
N LEU A 51 12.80 8.98 -8.05
CA LEU A 51 11.48 9.53 -7.73
C LEU A 51 11.06 10.56 -8.77
N SER A 52 9.78 10.90 -8.83
CA SER A 52 9.20 11.81 -9.82
C SER A 52 9.67 11.48 -11.26
N SER A 53 9.78 10.18 -11.53
CA SER A 53 10.35 9.65 -12.78
C SER A 53 9.36 8.68 -13.42
N LYS A 54 9.26 8.75 -14.74
CA LYS A 54 8.29 7.98 -15.52
C LYS A 54 9.00 7.08 -16.52
N VAL A 55 8.63 5.81 -16.56
CA VAL A 55 9.00 4.93 -17.68
C VAL A 55 8.13 5.27 -18.87
N THR A 56 8.74 5.67 -19.98
CA THR A 56 8.06 6.07 -21.22
C THR A 56 8.08 4.99 -22.27
N ASN A 57 9.10 4.13 -22.27
CA ASN A 57 9.20 2.99 -23.18
C ASN A 57 9.96 1.82 -22.56
N VAL A 58 9.61 0.59 -22.98
CA VAL A 58 10.30 -0.65 -22.61
C VAL A 58 10.48 -1.48 -23.88
N ASP A 59 11.73 -1.68 -24.29
CA ASP A 59 12.10 -2.48 -25.44
C ASP A 59 12.70 -3.83 -24.99
N VAL A 60 11.89 -4.87 -25.08
CA VAL A 60 12.27 -6.26 -24.72
C VAL A 60 13.01 -6.98 -25.85
N GLY A 61 13.03 -6.41 -27.05
CA GLY A 61 13.75 -6.95 -28.21
C GLY A 61 15.21 -6.51 -28.30
N PHE A 62 15.70 -5.72 -27.36
CA PHE A 62 17.07 -5.25 -27.32
C PHE A 62 18.05 -6.38 -26.99
N LYS A 63 19.11 -6.54 -27.78
CA LYS A 63 19.99 -7.71 -27.73
C LYS A 63 20.74 -7.88 -26.40
N GLU A 64 21.02 -6.76 -25.71
CA GLU A 64 21.83 -6.73 -24.48
C GLU A 64 20.99 -6.77 -23.20
N GLY A 65 19.68 -7.02 -23.30
CA GLY A 65 18.76 -7.05 -22.17
C GLY A 65 17.42 -6.36 -22.45
N VAL A 66 16.89 -5.66 -21.48
CA VAL A 66 15.67 -4.85 -21.60
C VAL A 66 16.06 -3.37 -21.54
N ARG A 67 15.88 -2.65 -22.64
CA ARG A 67 16.14 -1.20 -22.67
C ARG A 67 14.91 -0.45 -22.19
N VAL A 68 15.10 0.42 -21.20
CA VAL A 68 14.05 1.20 -20.55
C VAL A 68 14.34 2.68 -20.70
N SER A 69 13.43 3.42 -21.32
CA SER A 69 13.51 4.88 -21.42
C SER A 69 12.81 5.50 -20.20
N ILE A 70 13.57 6.29 -19.44
CA ILE A 70 13.11 6.91 -18.19
C ILE A 70 13.15 8.42 -18.35
N GLU A 71 12.01 9.05 -18.19
CA GLU A 71 11.86 10.51 -18.14
C GLU A 71 11.98 11.00 -16.70
N SER A 72 12.89 11.93 -16.45
CA SER A 72 13.07 12.61 -15.18
C SER A 72 13.50 14.05 -15.43
N ASN A 73 12.89 15.03 -14.78
CA ASN A 73 13.17 16.46 -14.97
C ASN A 73 13.13 16.92 -16.46
N ASN A 74 12.17 16.40 -17.23
CA ASN A 74 12.01 16.63 -18.68
C ASN A 74 13.17 16.12 -19.56
N GLU A 75 14.04 15.28 -19.02
CA GLU A 75 15.07 14.58 -19.79
C GLU A 75 14.73 13.09 -19.87
N ILE A 76 14.90 12.49 -21.05
CA ILE A 76 14.75 11.05 -21.25
C ILE A 76 16.12 10.41 -21.32
N LYS A 77 16.34 9.37 -20.52
CA LYS A 77 17.58 8.58 -20.51
C LYS A 77 17.25 7.10 -20.69
N ASP A 78 17.97 6.44 -21.58
CA ASP A 78 17.88 5.01 -21.76
C ASP A 78 18.82 4.29 -20.79
N GLN A 79 18.31 3.23 -20.16
CA GLN A 79 19.08 2.32 -19.32
C GLN A 79 18.77 0.88 -19.71
N VAL A 80 19.75 0.00 -19.60
CA VAL A 80 19.61 -1.43 -19.93
C VAL A 80 19.62 -2.23 -18.64
N TYR A 81 18.70 -3.17 -18.53
CA TYR A 81 18.52 -4.06 -17.39
C TYR A 81 18.39 -5.51 -17.85
N ASP A 82 18.80 -6.46 -17.02
CA ASP A 82 18.59 -7.88 -17.29
C ASP A 82 17.11 -8.25 -17.23
N LYS A 83 16.38 -7.69 -16.27
CA LYS A 83 14.95 -7.92 -16.02
C LYS A 83 14.26 -6.64 -15.59
N VAL A 84 12.96 -6.55 -15.87
CA VAL A 84 12.08 -5.47 -15.42
C VAL A 84 10.88 -6.06 -14.72
N LEU A 85 10.63 -5.62 -13.49
CA LEU A 85 9.42 -5.89 -12.72
C LEU A 85 8.46 -4.71 -12.85
N VAL A 86 7.24 -4.97 -13.32
CA VAL A 86 6.18 -3.96 -13.42
C VAL A 86 5.25 -4.07 -12.22
N SER A 87 5.21 -3.03 -11.38
CA SER A 87 4.41 -2.97 -10.14
C SER A 87 3.70 -1.61 -10.01
N ILE A 88 3.00 -1.20 -11.06
CA ILE A 88 2.39 0.14 -11.20
C ILE A 88 0.94 0.21 -10.73
N GLY A 89 0.40 -0.86 -10.17
CA GLY A 89 -0.96 -0.92 -9.65
C GLY A 89 -1.61 -2.28 -9.83
N ARG A 90 -2.89 -2.35 -9.44
CA ARG A 90 -3.74 -3.55 -9.52
C ARG A 90 -5.05 -3.19 -10.20
N LYS A 91 -5.65 -4.17 -10.87
CA LYS A 91 -6.99 -4.10 -11.46
C LYS A 91 -7.85 -5.21 -10.91
N PRO A 92 -9.16 -5.00 -10.72
CA PRO A 92 -10.07 -6.10 -10.41
C PRO A 92 -10.15 -7.07 -11.61
N ASN A 93 -10.09 -8.38 -11.35
CA ASN A 93 -10.19 -9.41 -12.39
C ASN A 93 -11.65 -9.79 -12.68
N THR A 94 -12.49 -8.82 -12.93
CA THR A 94 -13.92 -8.99 -13.22
C THR A 94 -14.20 -9.34 -14.66
N ASN A 95 -13.29 -9.03 -15.58
CA ASN A 95 -13.42 -9.27 -17.03
C ASN A 95 -13.48 -10.75 -17.44
N LEU A 96 -13.12 -11.67 -16.53
CA LEU A 96 -13.18 -13.12 -16.78
C LEU A 96 -14.45 -13.79 -16.21
N LEU A 97 -15.33 -13.02 -15.59
CA LEU A 97 -16.52 -13.53 -14.89
C LEU A 97 -17.79 -13.52 -15.76
N SER A 98 -17.68 -13.07 -17.01
CA SER A 98 -18.81 -12.95 -17.94
C SER A 98 -20.00 -12.19 -17.34
N LEU A 99 -19.70 -11.09 -16.62
CA LEU A 99 -20.70 -10.29 -15.90
C LEU A 99 -21.70 -9.63 -16.84
N GLU A 100 -21.36 -9.47 -18.12
CA GLU A 100 -22.25 -9.00 -19.19
C GLU A 100 -23.47 -9.88 -19.40
N ASN A 101 -23.43 -11.13 -18.94
CA ASN A 101 -24.56 -12.09 -18.99
C ASN A 101 -25.39 -12.03 -17.69
N THR A 102 -25.16 -11.05 -16.84
CA THR A 102 -25.83 -10.91 -15.53
C THR A 102 -26.25 -9.45 -15.34
N ASP A 103 -27.13 -9.20 -14.35
CA ASP A 103 -27.51 -7.85 -13.93
C ASP A 103 -26.56 -7.29 -12.86
N ILE A 104 -25.36 -7.88 -12.66
CA ILE A 104 -24.36 -7.41 -11.70
C ILE A 104 -23.78 -6.09 -12.21
N LYS A 105 -23.87 -5.05 -11.38
CA LYS A 105 -23.35 -3.72 -11.69
C LYS A 105 -21.87 -3.62 -11.33
N ILE A 106 -21.10 -3.00 -12.24
CA ILE A 106 -19.70 -2.66 -12.04
C ILE A 106 -19.52 -1.13 -12.15
N ASP A 107 -18.52 -0.59 -11.47
CA ASP A 107 -18.16 0.81 -11.59
C ASP A 107 -17.25 1.08 -12.81
N SER A 108 -16.92 2.35 -13.05
CA SER A 108 -16.04 2.77 -14.15
C SER A 108 -14.61 2.23 -14.08
N LYS A 109 -14.18 1.70 -12.92
CA LYS A 109 -12.88 1.09 -12.70
C LYS A 109 -12.89 -0.43 -12.77
N GLY A 110 -14.07 -1.02 -12.98
CA GLY A 110 -14.28 -2.46 -13.11
C GLY A 110 -14.55 -3.19 -11.79
N PHE A 111 -14.76 -2.48 -10.68
CA PHE A 111 -15.15 -3.11 -9.41
C PHE A 111 -16.65 -3.46 -9.41
N ILE A 112 -16.98 -4.60 -8.82
CA ILE A 112 -18.38 -4.98 -8.56
C ILE A 112 -18.92 -4.06 -7.45
N ILE A 113 -20.06 -3.41 -7.70
CA ILE A 113 -20.71 -2.54 -6.73
C ILE A 113 -21.45 -3.40 -5.71
N VAL A 114 -21.12 -3.22 -4.43
CA VAL A 114 -21.74 -3.88 -3.27
C VAL A 114 -22.23 -2.87 -2.25
N ASP A 115 -23.19 -3.29 -1.42
CA ASP A 115 -23.62 -2.54 -0.24
C ASP A 115 -22.78 -2.91 1.00
N ASP A 116 -23.11 -2.33 2.16
CA ASP A 116 -22.43 -2.60 3.43
C ASP A 116 -22.57 -4.06 3.90
N TYR A 117 -23.45 -4.83 3.29
CA TYR A 117 -23.68 -6.24 3.52
C TYR A 117 -22.98 -7.15 2.52
N GLN A 118 -22.14 -6.60 1.66
CA GLN A 118 -21.44 -7.26 0.55
C GLN A 118 -22.39 -7.82 -0.54
N LYS A 119 -23.64 -7.35 -0.60
CA LYS A 119 -24.62 -7.76 -1.59
C LYS A 119 -24.38 -7.00 -2.89
N THR A 120 -24.43 -7.72 -4.01
CA THR A 120 -24.43 -7.12 -5.34
C THR A 120 -25.86 -6.65 -5.73
N SER A 121 -26.01 -6.10 -6.93
CA SER A 121 -27.31 -5.78 -7.52
C SER A 121 -28.19 -7.01 -7.80
N VAL A 122 -27.64 -8.23 -7.77
CA VAL A 122 -28.37 -9.49 -8.00
C VAL A 122 -28.62 -10.19 -6.68
N LYS A 123 -29.88 -10.48 -6.40
CA LYS A 123 -30.30 -11.16 -5.15
C LYS A 123 -29.59 -12.50 -4.97
N GLY A 124 -29.00 -12.71 -3.81
CA GLY A 124 -28.28 -13.95 -3.45
C GLY A 124 -26.86 -14.02 -3.99
N VAL A 125 -26.36 -12.96 -4.63
CA VAL A 125 -24.98 -12.87 -5.10
C VAL A 125 -24.24 -11.81 -4.29
N TYR A 126 -23.07 -12.17 -3.81
CA TYR A 126 -22.19 -11.33 -2.98
C TYR A 126 -20.85 -11.19 -3.67
N ALA A 127 -20.14 -10.09 -3.42
CA ALA A 127 -18.77 -9.91 -3.87
C ALA A 127 -17.89 -9.37 -2.73
N ILE A 128 -16.68 -9.90 -2.60
CA ILE A 128 -15.72 -9.57 -1.56
C ILE A 128 -14.31 -9.46 -2.14
N GLY A 129 -13.42 -8.81 -1.39
CA GLY A 129 -12.01 -8.71 -1.72
C GLY A 129 -11.70 -7.73 -2.82
N ASP A 130 -10.66 -8.05 -3.59
CA ASP A 130 -10.09 -7.13 -4.58
C ASP A 130 -11.06 -6.73 -5.70
N ILE A 131 -12.11 -7.51 -5.94
CA ILE A 131 -13.14 -7.19 -6.93
C ILE A 131 -14.25 -6.29 -6.41
N ALA A 132 -14.36 -6.11 -5.09
CA ALA A 132 -15.43 -5.33 -4.43
C ALA A 132 -14.97 -3.91 -4.02
N GLY A 133 -13.79 -3.46 -4.45
CA GLY A 133 -13.33 -2.10 -4.22
C GLY A 133 -12.00 -1.99 -3.48
N ASN A 134 -11.52 -0.74 -3.37
CA ASN A 134 -10.31 -0.41 -2.64
C ASN A 134 -10.55 -0.30 -1.11
N PRO A 135 -9.50 -0.49 -0.29
CA PRO A 135 -8.17 -0.96 -0.65
C PRO A 135 -8.13 -2.45 -0.98
N MET A 136 -7.28 -2.85 -1.94
CA MET A 136 -7.08 -4.26 -2.34
C MET A 136 -6.14 -4.96 -1.34
N LEU A 137 -6.67 -5.37 -0.18
CA LEU A 137 -5.91 -5.92 0.94
C LEU A 137 -6.54 -7.22 1.44
N ALA A 138 -5.71 -8.22 1.73
CA ALA A 138 -6.16 -9.55 2.15
C ALA A 138 -6.98 -9.53 3.45
N HIS A 139 -6.60 -8.72 4.43
CA HIS A 139 -7.34 -8.62 5.69
C HIS A 139 -8.71 -7.92 5.52
N LYS A 140 -8.82 -6.93 4.58
CA LYS A 140 -10.13 -6.38 4.18
C LYS A 140 -11.01 -7.48 3.58
N ALA A 141 -10.47 -8.25 2.63
CA ALA A 141 -11.19 -9.36 2.00
C ALA A 141 -11.66 -10.41 3.02
N THR A 142 -10.83 -10.72 4.02
CA THR A 142 -11.18 -11.64 5.10
C THR A 142 -12.35 -11.11 5.94
N HIS A 143 -12.35 -9.82 6.28
CA HIS A 143 -13.43 -9.20 7.03
C HIS A 143 -14.72 -9.15 6.21
N GLU A 144 -14.65 -8.73 4.96
CA GLU A 144 -15.79 -8.74 4.03
C GLU A 144 -16.38 -10.15 3.85
N GLY A 145 -15.51 -11.17 3.75
CA GLY A 145 -15.93 -12.57 3.66
C GLY A 145 -16.68 -13.04 4.89
N LYS A 146 -16.26 -12.62 6.09
CA LYS A 146 -16.96 -12.89 7.34
C LYS A 146 -18.33 -12.22 7.35
N VAL A 147 -18.40 -10.92 7.00
CA VAL A 147 -19.68 -10.18 6.90
C VAL A 147 -20.62 -10.86 5.91
N ALA A 148 -20.14 -11.20 4.71
CA ALA A 148 -20.98 -11.87 3.71
C ALA A 148 -21.52 -13.22 4.22
N ALA A 149 -20.69 -14.04 4.88
CA ALA A 149 -21.11 -15.32 5.43
C ALA A 149 -22.15 -15.17 6.54
N GLU A 150 -21.97 -14.22 7.44
CA GLU A 150 -22.92 -13.91 8.53
C GLU A 150 -24.26 -13.43 7.96
N VAL A 151 -24.25 -12.52 6.97
CA VAL A 151 -25.45 -12.03 6.27
C VAL A 151 -26.15 -13.16 5.53
N CYS A 152 -25.43 -14.05 4.84
CA CYS A 152 -26.01 -15.23 4.18
C CYS A 152 -26.70 -16.17 5.17
N SER A 153 -26.20 -16.23 6.40
CA SER A 153 -26.77 -17.03 7.48
C SER A 153 -27.92 -16.35 8.23
N GLY A 154 -28.30 -15.13 7.80
CA GLY A 154 -29.37 -14.34 8.44
C GLY A 154 -28.96 -13.64 9.74
N LEU A 155 -27.65 -13.56 10.02
CA LEU A 155 -27.14 -12.84 11.19
C LEU A 155 -27.04 -11.33 10.90
N PRO A 156 -27.17 -10.45 11.91
CA PRO A 156 -27.00 -9.02 11.76
C PRO A 156 -25.51 -8.69 11.67
N ALA A 157 -25.01 -8.46 10.46
CA ALA A 157 -23.63 -8.06 10.20
C ALA A 157 -23.58 -7.02 9.10
N ALA A 158 -22.60 -6.13 9.16
CA ALA A 158 -22.32 -5.12 8.16
C ALA A 158 -20.83 -4.75 8.16
N MET A 159 -20.34 -4.22 7.04
CA MET A 159 -18.99 -3.65 6.94
C MET A 159 -19.00 -2.25 7.54
N ASP A 160 -18.74 -2.15 8.83
CA ASP A 160 -18.77 -0.90 9.61
C ASP A 160 -17.36 -0.40 10.01
N SER A 161 -16.32 -0.96 9.41
CA SER A 161 -14.93 -0.61 9.70
C SER A 161 -14.65 0.85 9.38
N LYS A 162 -14.33 1.64 10.41
CA LYS A 162 -13.98 3.07 10.28
C LYS A 162 -12.61 3.32 9.65
N ALA A 163 -11.71 2.34 9.77
CA ALA A 163 -10.38 2.40 9.20
C ALA A 163 -9.87 1.00 8.88
N ILE A 164 -9.10 0.88 7.81
CA ILE A 164 -8.48 -0.35 7.35
C ILE A 164 -6.96 -0.13 7.41
N PRO A 165 -6.20 -0.92 8.19
CA PRO A 165 -4.75 -0.78 8.27
C PRO A 165 -4.08 -1.02 6.92
N SER A 166 -3.01 -0.28 6.67
CA SER A 166 -2.10 -0.50 5.54
C SER A 166 -0.76 -0.99 6.06
N VAL A 167 -0.14 -1.93 5.36
CA VAL A 167 1.17 -2.48 5.71
C VAL A 167 2.04 -2.61 4.47
N VAL A 168 3.32 -2.32 4.63
CA VAL A 168 4.39 -2.60 3.67
C VAL A 168 5.32 -3.62 4.33
N TYR A 169 5.36 -4.83 3.79
CA TYR A 169 6.12 -5.98 4.31
C TYR A 169 7.59 -5.94 3.87
N THR A 170 8.22 -4.83 4.15
CA THR A 170 9.65 -4.61 3.93
C THR A 170 10.43 -4.83 5.23
N ASP A 171 11.74 -4.65 5.19
CA ASP A 171 12.59 -4.58 6.38
C ASP A 171 13.26 -3.19 6.45
N PRO A 172 12.90 -2.32 7.44
CA PRO A 172 11.81 -2.50 8.42
C PRO A 172 10.42 -2.49 7.77
N GLU A 173 9.46 -3.14 8.42
CA GLU A 173 8.04 -3.04 8.07
C GLU A 173 7.53 -1.63 8.37
N VAL A 174 6.54 -1.18 7.58
CA VAL A 174 5.84 0.09 7.79
C VAL A 174 4.35 -0.16 7.82
N ALA A 175 3.68 0.20 8.90
CA ALA A 175 2.24 0.08 9.03
C ALA A 175 1.61 1.40 9.46
N TRP A 176 0.40 1.67 8.97
CA TRP A 176 -0.37 2.86 9.39
C TRP A 176 -1.87 2.58 9.28
N VAL A 177 -2.65 3.35 10.01
CA VAL A 177 -4.11 3.24 10.03
C VAL A 177 -4.74 4.58 10.39
N GLY A 178 -5.92 4.87 9.83
CA GLY A 178 -6.67 6.07 10.11
C GLY A 178 -6.01 7.33 9.55
N LEU A 179 -6.15 8.44 10.26
CA LEU A 179 -5.72 9.77 9.82
C LEU A 179 -4.20 9.90 9.90
N THR A 180 -3.57 10.36 8.82
CA THR A 180 -2.17 10.79 8.82
C THR A 180 -2.04 12.25 9.22
N GLU A 181 -0.85 12.69 9.65
CA GLU A 181 -0.61 14.12 9.92
C GLU A 181 -0.82 14.98 8.69
N LYS A 182 -0.42 14.46 7.52
CA LYS A 182 -0.62 15.16 6.26
C LYS A 182 -2.11 15.37 5.97
N GLU A 183 -2.91 14.32 6.08
CA GLU A 183 -4.35 14.43 5.88
C GLU A 183 -5.03 15.32 6.93
N ALA A 184 -4.57 15.28 8.18
CA ALA A 184 -5.08 16.16 9.23
C ALA A 184 -4.85 17.63 8.87
N LYS A 185 -3.64 17.97 8.45
CA LYS A 185 -3.27 19.33 8.02
C LYS A 185 -4.08 19.76 6.79
N ASP A 186 -4.19 18.92 5.78
CA ASP A 186 -4.93 19.20 4.55
C ASP A 186 -6.43 19.42 4.80
N LYS A 187 -6.99 18.73 5.82
CA LYS A 187 -8.41 18.82 6.22
C LYS A 187 -8.66 19.83 7.33
N GLY A 188 -7.64 20.49 7.89
CA GLY A 188 -7.76 21.41 9.02
C GLY A 188 -8.26 20.73 10.31
N ILE A 189 -7.95 19.45 10.50
CA ILE A 189 -8.29 18.67 11.71
C ILE A 189 -7.21 18.90 12.75
N GLU A 190 -7.58 19.39 13.93
CA GLU A 190 -6.68 19.51 15.07
C GLU A 190 -6.39 18.16 15.68
N TYR A 191 -5.15 17.95 16.12
CA TYR A 191 -4.72 16.71 16.76
C TYR A 191 -3.59 16.95 17.78
N GLU A 192 -3.51 16.09 18.76
CA GLU A 192 -2.33 15.91 19.62
C GLU A 192 -1.50 14.74 19.10
N LEU A 193 -0.17 14.88 19.13
CA LEU A 193 0.75 13.85 18.65
C LEU A 193 1.43 13.13 19.81
N GLY A 194 1.26 11.83 19.91
CA GLY A 194 2.12 10.93 20.67
C GLY A 194 3.19 10.35 19.75
N ASP A 195 4.47 10.61 20.06
CA ASP A 195 5.60 10.18 19.25
C ASP A 195 6.63 9.45 20.15
N PHE A 196 6.98 8.21 19.76
CA PHE A 196 7.94 7.40 20.49
C PHE A 196 9.03 6.84 19.57
N PRO A 197 10.26 7.38 19.61
CA PRO A 197 11.40 6.82 18.90
C PRO A 197 11.89 5.54 19.61
N TRP A 198 12.05 4.45 18.86
CA TRP A 198 12.46 3.15 19.42
C TRP A 198 13.90 3.14 19.96
N ALA A 199 14.70 4.15 19.64
CA ALA A 199 16.00 4.36 20.28
C ALA A 199 15.90 4.50 21.82
N ALA A 200 14.75 4.89 22.35
CA ALA A 200 14.48 4.95 23.78
C ALA A 200 14.00 3.62 24.39
N SER A 201 13.83 2.56 23.59
CA SER A 201 13.38 1.24 24.01
C SER A 201 14.55 0.27 24.17
N GLY A 202 14.76 -0.26 25.39
CA GLY A 202 15.76 -1.31 25.63
C GLY A 202 15.51 -2.58 24.80
N LYS A 203 14.24 -2.98 24.60
CA LYS A 203 13.89 -4.10 23.73
C LYS A 203 14.28 -3.83 22.26
N ALA A 204 14.03 -2.64 21.75
CA ALA A 204 14.40 -2.30 20.38
C ALA A 204 15.92 -2.29 20.18
N MET A 205 16.69 -1.87 21.18
CA MET A 205 18.15 -1.95 21.15
C MET A 205 18.65 -3.39 21.06
N ILE A 206 18.09 -4.29 21.88
CA ILE A 206 18.44 -5.73 21.86
C ILE A 206 18.09 -6.36 20.49
N LEU A 207 16.99 -5.96 19.87
CA LEU A 207 16.54 -6.43 18.56
C LEU A 207 17.24 -5.74 17.37
N ASN A 208 18.20 -4.83 17.63
CA ASN A 208 18.82 -3.98 16.59
C ASN A 208 17.81 -3.20 15.75
N ALA A 209 16.75 -2.74 16.40
CA ALA A 209 15.60 -2.05 15.78
C ALA A 209 15.45 -0.60 16.24
N SER A 210 16.54 0.00 16.76
CA SER A 210 16.54 1.37 17.33
C SER A 210 16.14 2.47 16.34
N GLN A 211 16.17 2.19 15.03
CA GLN A 211 15.71 3.10 13.99
C GLN A 211 14.18 3.14 13.85
N GLY A 212 13.47 2.25 14.54
CA GLY A 212 12.01 2.19 14.54
C GLY A 212 11.36 3.37 15.23
N LYS A 213 10.08 3.54 14.99
CA LYS A 213 9.28 4.64 15.51
C LYS A 213 7.80 4.22 15.61
N THR A 214 7.13 4.71 16.62
CA THR A 214 5.67 4.64 16.75
C THR A 214 5.13 6.05 16.91
N LYS A 215 4.03 6.38 16.22
CA LYS A 215 3.30 7.62 16.47
C LYS A 215 1.79 7.38 16.44
N VAL A 216 1.07 8.20 17.20
CA VAL A 216 -0.39 8.14 17.30
C VAL A 216 -0.94 9.56 17.32
N LEU A 217 -1.98 9.80 16.54
CA LEU A 217 -2.73 11.05 16.53
C LEU A 217 -3.97 10.89 17.40
N PHE A 218 -4.20 11.85 18.28
CA PHE A 218 -5.34 11.89 19.19
C PHE A 218 -6.19 13.14 18.91
N ASP A 219 -7.47 12.99 19.05
CA ASP A 219 -8.38 14.11 19.15
C ASP A 219 -8.09 14.92 20.43
N PRO A 220 -7.87 16.24 20.34
CA PRO A 220 -7.42 17.03 21.50
C PRO A 220 -8.45 17.12 22.62
N GLU A 221 -9.75 17.02 22.30
CA GLU A 221 -10.83 17.13 23.28
C GLU A 221 -11.22 15.77 23.87
N THR A 222 -11.51 14.80 22.99
CA THR A 222 -12.05 13.49 23.38
C THR A 222 -10.97 12.46 23.70
N LYS A 223 -9.70 12.75 23.36
CA LYS A 223 -8.54 11.84 23.46
C LYS A 223 -8.71 10.52 22.71
N LYS A 224 -9.66 10.44 21.78
CA LYS A 224 -9.83 9.29 20.90
C LYS A 224 -8.68 9.22 19.89
N VAL A 225 -8.26 8.01 19.56
CA VAL A 225 -7.28 7.77 18.50
C VAL A 225 -7.90 8.11 17.15
N LEU A 226 -7.26 9.00 16.40
CA LEU A 226 -7.63 9.40 15.04
C LEU A 226 -6.88 8.58 14.00
N GLY A 227 -5.63 8.24 14.29
CA GLY A 227 -4.77 7.46 13.42
C GLY A 227 -3.42 7.18 14.04
N GLY A 228 -2.60 6.42 13.36
CA GLY A 228 -1.26 6.12 13.82
C GLY A 228 -0.40 5.42 12.79
N GLY A 229 0.90 5.39 13.05
CA GLY A 229 1.89 4.75 12.21
C GLY A 229 3.02 4.13 13.02
N VAL A 230 3.54 3.03 12.51
CA VAL A 230 4.65 2.30 13.12
C VAL A 230 5.65 1.93 12.02
N VAL A 231 6.94 2.00 12.33
CA VAL A 231 8.00 1.46 11.49
C VAL A 231 8.97 0.67 12.33
N GLY A 232 9.23 -0.56 11.96
CA GLY A 232 10.14 -1.46 12.66
C GLY A 232 9.80 -2.93 12.41
N PRO A 233 10.54 -3.89 12.98
CA PRO A 233 10.18 -5.29 12.94
C PRO A 233 8.81 -5.56 13.57
N SER A 234 7.95 -6.25 12.86
CA SER A 234 6.57 -6.60 13.28
C SER A 234 5.69 -5.37 13.53
N ALA A 235 5.82 -4.36 12.68
CA ALA A 235 5.00 -3.14 12.71
C ALA A 235 3.54 -3.39 12.40
#